data_e330928692d641092ddfd0d3f57d1417
#
_entry.id   e330928692d641092ddfd0d3f57d1417
#
_cell.length_a   1.000
_cell.length_b   1.000
_cell.length_c   1.000
_cell.angle_alpha   90.00
_cell.angle_beta   90.00
_cell.angle_gamma   90.00
#
_symmetry.space_group_name_H-M   'P 1'
#
loop_
_entity.id
_entity.type
_entity.pdbx_description
1 polymer ?
#
loop_
_entity_poly.entity_id
_entity_poly.type
_entity_poly.pdbx_seq_one_letter_code
_entity_poly.pdbx_strand_id
1 'polypeptide(L)'
;MEHHVYFWLKEEKQNPEDRAKFEEGIDALFRVDTIQSALRAVPAKTAVRPVTDNSWDYAINVKFATLADHDVYQDHPIHDVFVADFKDWWAKVEVKDLA
;
A
#
# COMPACT_ATOMS: atom_id res chain seq x y z
N MET A 1 13.22 4.31 8.48
CA MET A 1 12.56 3.00 8.37
C MET A 1 11.70 2.94 7.11
N GLU A 2 11.40 1.76 6.62
CA GLU A 2 10.53 1.56 5.47
C GLU A 2 9.32 0.72 5.86
N HIS A 3 8.17 1.16 5.40
CA HIS A 3 6.88 0.54 5.65
C HIS A 3 6.38 -0.04 4.32
N HIS A 4 6.40 -1.36 4.18
CA HIS A 4 6.02 -2.07 2.97
C HIS A 4 4.67 -2.73 3.19
N VAL A 5 3.70 -2.40 2.35
CA VAL A 5 2.35 -2.97 2.43
C VAL A 5 2.01 -3.62 1.09
N TYR A 6 1.49 -4.84 1.15
CA TYR A 6 1.05 -5.60 -0.01
C TYR A 6 -0.44 -5.82 0.09
N PHE A 7 -1.16 -5.56 -1.01
CA PHE A 7 -2.61 -5.67 -1.08
C PHE A 7 -3.03 -6.73 -2.08
N TRP A 8 -3.94 -7.61 -1.66
CA TRP A 8 -4.67 -8.51 -2.52
C TRP A 8 -6.10 -8.00 -2.58
N LEU A 9 -6.55 -7.57 -3.75
CA LEU A 9 -7.91 -7.10 -3.94
C LEU A 9 -8.88 -8.27 -4.13
N LYS A 10 -10.09 -8.11 -3.64
CA LYS A 10 -11.18 -9.05 -3.92
C LYS A 10 -11.44 -9.15 -5.42
N GLU A 11 -11.93 -10.30 -5.88
CA GLU A 11 -12.14 -10.55 -7.30
C GLU A 11 -13.01 -9.47 -7.96
N GLU A 12 -14.08 -9.04 -7.31
CA GLU A 12 -15.00 -8.03 -7.82
C GLU A 12 -14.38 -6.63 -7.92
N LYS A 13 -13.18 -6.42 -7.36
CA LYS A 13 -12.43 -5.15 -7.41
C LYS A 13 -11.25 -5.17 -8.39
N GLN A 14 -11.09 -6.26 -9.14
CA GLN A 14 -9.97 -6.43 -10.08
C GLN A 14 -10.17 -5.70 -11.42
N ASN A 15 -11.34 -5.10 -11.67
CA ASN A 15 -11.61 -4.42 -12.92
C ASN A 15 -10.84 -3.08 -13.05
N PRO A 16 -10.63 -2.57 -14.29
CA PRO A 16 -9.83 -1.37 -14.51
C PRO A 16 -10.36 -0.12 -13.79
N GLU A 17 -11.67 0.02 -13.68
CA GLU A 17 -12.29 1.19 -13.04
C GLU A 17 -12.00 1.22 -11.54
N ASP A 18 -12.19 0.10 -10.84
CA ASP A 18 -11.91 0.00 -9.41
C ASP A 18 -10.42 0.08 -9.14
N ARG A 19 -9.59 -0.54 -9.96
CA ARG A 19 -8.13 -0.43 -9.83
C ARG A 19 -7.66 1.02 -9.97
N ALA A 20 -8.22 1.79 -10.90
CA ALA A 20 -7.91 3.22 -11.03
C ALA A 20 -8.29 4.01 -9.77
N LYS A 21 -9.44 3.70 -9.16
CA LYS A 21 -9.87 4.33 -7.90
C LYS A 21 -8.93 3.98 -6.74
N PHE A 22 -8.48 2.74 -6.68
CA PHE A 22 -7.52 2.30 -5.65
C PHE A 22 -6.19 3.04 -5.81
N GLU A 23 -5.70 3.20 -7.03
CA GLU A 23 -4.48 3.95 -7.33
C GLU A 23 -4.61 5.42 -6.91
N GLU A 24 -5.74 6.07 -7.18
CA GLU A 24 -6.01 7.43 -6.72
C GLU A 24 -6.05 7.51 -5.20
N GLY A 25 -6.63 6.50 -4.54
CA GLY A 25 -6.66 6.41 -3.09
C GLY A 25 -5.27 6.31 -2.47
N ILE A 26 -4.39 5.51 -3.07
CA ILE A 26 -2.99 5.40 -2.66
C ILE A 26 -2.27 6.76 -2.85
N ASP A 27 -2.47 7.41 -3.98
CA ASP A 27 -1.85 8.71 -4.25
C ASP A 27 -2.30 9.77 -3.23
N ALA A 28 -3.57 9.73 -2.80
CA ALA A 28 -4.07 10.59 -1.73
C ALA A 28 -3.42 10.26 -0.38
N LEU A 29 -3.23 8.97 -0.06
CA LEU A 29 -2.54 8.53 1.15
C LEU A 29 -1.12 9.09 1.22
N PHE A 30 -0.44 9.19 0.09
CA PHE A 30 0.93 9.70 0.02
C PHE A 30 1.06 11.20 0.32
N ARG A 31 -0.05 11.90 0.54
CA ARG A 31 -0.05 13.33 0.94
C ARG A 31 0.22 13.54 2.43
N VAL A 32 0.33 12.48 3.23
CA VAL A 32 0.74 12.62 4.63
C VAL A 32 2.15 13.22 4.67
N ASP A 33 2.30 14.33 5.40
CA ASP A 33 3.51 15.17 5.36
C ASP A 33 4.72 14.58 6.09
N THR A 34 4.54 13.57 6.94
CA THR A 34 5.66 12.87 7.57
C THR A 34 6.34 11.86 6.65
N ILE A 35 5.76 11.57 5.49
CA ILE A 35 6.36 10.67 4.51
C ILE A 35 7.60 11.32 3.88
N GLN A 36 8.74 10.63 3.94
CA GLN A 36 9.97 11.08 3.29
C GLN A 36 9.95 10.76 1.79
N SER A 37 9.55 9.55 1.42
CA SER A 37 9.35 9.13 0.05
C SER A 37 8.36 7.98 0.00
N ALA A 38 7.70 7.82 -1.14
CA ALA A 38 6.72 6.74 -1.32
C ALA A 38 6.71 6.25 -2.76
N LEU A 39 6.42 4.97 -2.92
CA LEU A 39 6.33 4.29 -4.21
C LEU A 39 5.10 3.40 -4.21
N ARG A 40 4.28 3.51 -5.25
CA ARG A 40 3.20 2.57 -5.57
C ARG A 40 3.70 1.63 -6.66
N ALA A 41 3.44 0.33 -6.52
CA ALA A 41 3.93 -0.67 -7.46
C ALA A 41 2.92 -1.79 -7.72
N VAL A 42 3.11 -2.45 -8.84
CA VAL A 42 2.46 -3.73 -9.18
C VAL A 42 3.55 -4.80 -9.31
N PRO A 43 3.20 -6.10 -9.30
CA PRO A 43 4.19 -7.15 -9.45
C PRO A 43 5.00 -7.00 -10.74
N ALA A 44 6.32 -7.12 -10.65
CA ALA A 44 7.18 -7.13 -11.81
C ALA A 44 7.06 -8.47 -12.56
N LYS A 45 7.21 -8.44 -13.89
CA LYS A 45 7.19 -9.65 -14.73
C LYS A 45 8.55 -10.34 -14.74
N THR A 46 9.02 -10.71 -13.56
CA THR A 46 10.27 -11.46 -13.40
C THR A 46 10.02 -12.96 -13.56
N ALA A 47 11.09 -13.72 -13.78
CA ALA A 47 11.00 -15.17 -13.73
C ALA A 47 10.58 -15.63 -12.35
N VAL A 48 9.54 -16.49 -12.29
CA VAL A 48 9.01 -16.99 -11.00
C VAL A 48 9.93 -18.08 -10.47
N ARG A 49 10.42 -17.86 -9.23
CA ARG A 49 11.19 -18.84 -8.46
C ARG A 49 10.35 -19.30 -7.28
N PRO A 50 10.68 -20.43 -6.63
CA PRO A 50 9.92 -20.89 -5.45
C PRO A 50 9.81 -19.88 -4.32
N VAL A 51 10.78 -18.95 -4.20
CA VAL A 51 10.81 -17.91 -3.18
C VAL A 51 10.15 -16.60 -3.62
N THR A 52 9.72 -16.50 -4.90
CA THR A 52 9.10 -15.30 -5.44
C THR A 52 7.60 -15.34 -5.19
N ASP A 53 7.08 -14.34 -4.48
CA ASP A 53 5.64 -14.13 -4.31
C ASP A 53 5.20 -12.89 -5.07
N ASN A 54 4.58 -13.10 -6.23
CA ASN A 54 3.98 -12.05 -7.06
C ASN A 54 2.45 -12.20 -7.11
N SER A 55 1.85 -12.83 -6.10
CA SER A 55 0.40 -13.06 -6.04
C SER A 55 -0.40 -11.81 -5.66
N TRP A 56 0.25 -10.79 -5.10
CA TRP A 56 -0.38 -9.53 -4.68
C TRP A 56 -0.71 -8.64 -5.88
N ASP A 57 -1.62 -7.69 -5.69
CA ASP A 57 -2.09 -6.79 -6.76
C ASP A 57 -1.37 -5.45 -6.74
N TYR A 58 -1.21 -4.86 -5.56
CA TYR A 58 -0.52 -3.58 -5.35
C TYR A 58 0.40 -3.67 -4.15
N ALA A 59 1.48 -2.91 -4.21
CA ALA A 59 2.32 -2.68 -3.06
C ALA A 59 2.59 -1.18 -2.90
N ILE A 60 2.82 -0.77 -1.66
CA ILE A 60 3.36 0.54 -1.36
C ILE A 60 4.63 0.38 -0.54
N ASN A 61 5.65 1.18 -0.88
CA ASN A 61 6.85 1.33 -0.08
C ASN A 61 6.88 2.76 0.41
N VAL A 62 6.76 2.94 1.71
CA VAL A 62 6.73 4.27 2.33
C VAL A 62 7.94 4.40 3.25
N LYS A 63 8.74 5.43 3.02
CA LYS A 63 9.93 5.69 3.81
C LYS A 63 9.69 6.83 4.79
N PHE A 64 10.10 6.63 6.03
CA PHE A 64 10.04 7.63 7.09
C PHE A 64 11.43 7.86 7.67
N ALA A 65 11.71 9.11 8.06
CA ALA A 65 12.98 9.45 8.71
C ALA A 65 13.11 8.77 10.08
N THR A 66 11.98 8.61 10.80
CA THR A 66 11.94 8.06 12.15
C THR A 66 10.72 7.16 12.35
N LEU A 67 10.76 6.33 13.39
CA LEU A 67 9.57 5.57 13.83
C LEU A 67 8.45 6.48 14.30
N ALA A 68 8.78 7.62 14.91
CA ALA A 68 7.78 8.60 15.34
C ALA A 68 7.00 9.16 14.15
N ASP A 69 7.66 9.42 13.01
CA ASP A 69 7.00 9.86 11.79
C ASP A 69 6.07 8.79 11.22
N HIS A 70 6.47 7.53 11.28
CA HIS A 70 5.61 6.39 10.92
C HIS A 70 4.37 6.34 11.82
N ASP A 71 4.52 6.52 13.13
CA ASP A 71 3.40 6.49 14.07
C ASP A 71 2.41 7.63 13.81
N VAL A 72 2.91 8.83 13.48
CA VAL A 72 2.06 9.95 13.05
C VAL A 72 1.26 9.59 11.79
N TYR A 73 1.91 8.94 10.81
CA TYR A 73 1.24 8.47 9.60
C TYR A 73 0.10 7.48 9.91
N GLN A 74 0.34 6.51 10.80
CA GLN A 74 -0.66 5.49 11.15
C GLN A 74 -1.91 6.09 11.80
N ASP A 75 -1.77 7.19 12.54
CA ASP A 75 -2.87 7.86 13.23
C ASP A 75 -3.41 9.07 12.45
N HIS A 76 -2.87 9.36 11.27
CA HIS A 76 -3.22 10.53 10.50
C HIS A 76 -4.65 10.42 9.91
N PRO A 77 -5.44 11.52 9.88
CA PRO A 77 -6.77 11.51 9.26
C PRO A 77 -6.78 11.04 7.80
N ILE A 78 -5.76 11.37 7.01
CA ILE A 78 -5.62 10.90 5.62
C ILE A 78 -5.50 9.37 5.59
N HIS A 79 -4.76 8.77 6.51
CA HIS A 79 -4.65 7.30 6.64
C HIS A 79 -6.00 6.69 7.01
N ASP A 80 -6.73 7.31 7.95
CA ASP A 80 -8.06 6.85 8.38
C ASP A 80 -9.05 6.84 7.22
N VAL A 81 -9.02 7.87 6.36
CA VAL A 81 -9.86 7.96 5.16
C VAL A 81 -9.54 6.84 4.19
N PHE A 82 -8.25 6.57 3.95
CA PHE A 82 -7.83 5.48 3.07
C PHE A 82 -8.35 4.13 3.57
N VAL A 83 -8.19 3.84 4.83
CA VAL A 83 -8.68 2.58 5.43
C VAL A 83 -10.21 2.51 5.35
N ALA A 84 -10.92 3.59 5.68
CA ALA A 84 -12.38 3.62 5.62
C ALA A 84 -12.89 3.37 4.20
N ASP A 85 -12.24 3.95 3.18
CA ASP A 85 -12.66 3.83 1.79
C ASP A 85 -12.37 2.45 1.19
N PHE A 86 -11.29 1.79 1.60
CA PHE A 86 -10.77 0.62 0.90
C PHE A 86 -10.68 -0.67 1.70
N LYS A 87 -10.88 -0.67 3.02
CA LYS A 87 -10.75 -1.89 3.84
C LYS A 87 -11.61 -3.06 3.34
N ASP A 88 -12.78 -2.79 2.79
CA ASP A 88 -13.69 -3.81 2.29
C ASP A 88 -13.33 -4.29 0.86
N TRP A 89 -12.33 -3.68 0.24
CA TRP A 89 -11.82 -4.07 -1.08
C TRP A 89 -10.76 -5.16 -0.99
N TRP A 90 -10.16 -5.35 0.20
CA TRP A 90 -9.02 -6.23 0.38
C TRP A 90 -9.47 -7.66 0.70
N ALA A 91 -8.96 -8.61 -0.08
CA ALA A 91 -9.01 -10.04 0.28
C ALA A 91 -7.94 -10.34 1.35
N LYS A 92 -6.80 -9.64 1.28
CA LYS A 92 -5.69 -9.78 2.22
C LYS A 92 -4.83 -8.53 2.19
N VAL A 93 -4.23 -8.20 3.33
CA VAL A 93 -3.19 -7.18 3.45
C VAL A 93 -2.04 -7.75 4.26
N GLU A 94 -0.82 -7.47 3.85
CA GLU A 94 0.38 -7.89 4.56
C GLU A 94 1.32 -6.69 4.72
N VAL A 95 1.84 -6.49 5.92
CA VAL A 95 2.74 -5.39 6.25
C VAL A 95 4.11 -5.96 6.64
N LYS A 96 5.17 -5.37 6.10
CA LYS A 96 6.55 -5.63 6.51
C LYS A 96 7.22 -4.30 6.81
N ASP A 97 7.63 -4.11 8.06
CA ASP A 97 8.32 -2.91 8.51
C ASP A 97 9.81 -3.20 8.65
N LEU A 98 10.63 -2.38 8.00
CA LEU A 98 12.08 -2.54 7.94
C LEU A 98 12.76 -1.38 8.69
N ALA A 99 13.72 -1.74 9.51
CA ALA A 99 14.51 -0.75 10.24
C ALA A 99 15.68 -0.23 9.40
#